data_a33d6eaa2323f7eff1e39574f424f8a5
#
_entry.id   a33d6eaa2323f7eff1e39574f424f8a5
#
_cell.length_a   1.000
_cell.length_b   1.000
_cell.length_c   1.000
_cell.angle_alpha   90.00
_cell.angle_beta   90.00
_cell.angle_gamma   90.00
#
_symmetry.space_group_name_H-M   'P 1'
#
loop_
_entity.id
_entity.type
_entity.pdbx_description
1 polymer ?
#
loop_
_entity_poly.entity_id
_entity_poly.type
_entity_poly.pdbx_seq_one_letter_code
_entity_poly.pdbx_strand_id
1 'polypeptide(L)'
;LIKLWIYRVFNFILQFKNKIVLPDEHFERIMCQEILSDADTKWEIHLVNENGRIPLSSSGSGLRTILLVLIKLFLEASNSQRNIFIFEELENNIHPTIQRNLFNYLYNWAIEKDDIFFITTHSNVPINMFGNMPSISITHIKKNIESKELITESAFSFSSNSDILNDLGVKASDILQSNAIIWVEGPSDRIYINKWIELASDGILRENTHYQILFYGGRLLSHLTGKTKCKEPSELINLFLANRNSILVMDSDKKHSNGRINKTKQRIIKEFTDSGSIAWITKGREIENYLSQSVINKEYDINKQIGQFECIGEFLNENKQNSKYGDKYTSNKYKKSIDLVKHMTLEDIDVLDLKEKIEQIVKKIKEWNYIK
;
A
#
# COMPACT_ATOMS: atom_id res chain seq x y z
N LEU A 1 4.18 -29.53 -32.44
CA LEU A 1 4.68 -29.40 -31.05
C LEU A 1 5.13 -27.95 -30.75
N ILE A 2 6.00 -27.35 -31.55
CA ILE A 2 6.51 -25.98 -31.35
C ILE A 2 5.38 -24.93 -31.34
N LYS A 3 4.43 -24.99 -32.29
CA LYS A 3 3.28 -24.07 -32.34
C LYS A 3 2.40 -24.17 -31.10
N LEU A 4 2.16 -25.39 -30.57
CA LEU A 4 1.37 -25.61 -29.37
C LEU A 4 2.08 -25.09 -28.12
N TRP A 5 3.41 -25.21 -28.09
CA TRP A 5 4.23 -24.70 -27.00
C TRP A 5 4.24 -23.16 -26.98
N ILE A 6 4.47 -22.52 -28.13
CA ILE A 6 4.39 -21.07 -28.32
C ILE A 6 3.03 -20.54 -27.89
N TYR A 7 1.93 -21.21 -28.24
CA TYR A 7 0.58 -20.82 -27.84
C TYR A 7 0.39 -20.88 -26.32
N ARG A 8 0.91 -21.91 -25.64
CA ARG A 8 0.86 -22.01 -24.18
C ARG A 8 1.65 -20.90 -23.49
N VAL A 9 2.86 -20.58 -23.97
CA VAL A 9 3.68 -19.48 -23.47
C VAL A 9 2.94 -18.16 -23.60
N PHE A 10 2.38 -17.89 -24.77
CA PHE A 10 1.68 -16.62 -25.03
C PHE A 10 0.41 -16.47 -24.21
N ASN A 11 -0.37 -17.52 -24.02
CA ASN A 11 -1.55 -17.47 -23.16
C ASN A 11 -1.17 -17.23 -21.70
N PHE A 12 -0.13 -17.88 -21.19
CA PHE A 12 0.39 -17.64 -19.87
C PHE A 12 0.82 -16.17 -19.70
N ILE A 13 1.65 -15.67 -20.62
CA ILE A 13 2.14 -14.29 -20.59
C ILE A 13 0.95 -13.31 -20.62
N LEU A 14 -0.02 -13.54 -21.49
CA LEU A 14 -1.17 -12.66 -21.63
C LEU A 14 -2.03 -12.60 -20.36
N GLN A 15 -2.27 -13.76 -19.76
CA GLN A 15 -3.03 -13.85 -18.51
C GLN A 15 -2.37 -13.08 -17.36
N PHE A 16 -1.06 -13.18 -17.22
CA PHE A 16 -0.33 -12.55 -16.14
C PHE A 16 0.09 -11.12 -16.42
N LYS A 17 0.44 -10.79 -17.67
CA LYS A 17 0.74 -9.42 -18.08
C LYS A 17 -0.41 -8.48 -17.75
N ASN A 18 -1.65 -8.86 -18.06
CA ASN A 18 -2.83 -8.05 -17.79
C ASN A 18 -3.13 -7.83 -16.31
N LYS A 19 -2.48 -8.57 -15.40
CA LYS A 19 -2.50 -8.31 -13.95
C LYS A 19 -1.46 -7.26 -13.52
N ILE A 20 -0.46 -6.98 -14.34
CA ILE A 20 0.66 -6.10 -14.01
C ILE A 20 0.48 -4.72 -14.64
N VAL A 21 0.10 -4.67 -15.91
CA VAL A 21 -0.07 -3.40 -16.65
C VAL A 21 -1.43 -2.76 -16.43
N LEU A 22 -1.55 -1.48 -16.79
CA LEU A 22 -2.80 -0.73 -16.68
C LEU A 22 -3.85 -1.26 -17.68
N PRO A 23 -5.16 -1.10 -17.40
CA PRO A 23 -6.25 -1.62 -18.25
C PRO A 23 -6.21 -1.13 -19.70
N ASP A 24 -5.81 0.10 -19.94
CA ASP A 24 -5.66 0.71 -21.26
C ASP A 24 -4.46 0.16 -22.05
N GLU A 25 -3.53 -0.51 -21.37
CA GLU A 25 -2.38 -1.21 -21.98
C GLU A 25 -2.65 -2.72 -22.16
N HIS A 26 -3.87 -3.20 -21.96
CA HIS A 26 -4.21 -4.59 -22.14
C HIS A 26 -4.21 -4.99 -23.62
N PHE A 27 -3.71 -6.18 -23.89
CA PHE A 27 -3.71 -6.79 -25.22
C PHE A 27 -4.49 -8.10 -25.17
N GLU A 28 -5.27 -8.33 -26.19
CA GLU A 28 -6.12 -9.52 -26.31
C GLU A 28 -5.32 -10.75 -26.74
N ARG A 29 -4.28 -10.54 -27.54
CA ARG A 29 -3.52 -11.61 -28.15
C ARG A 29 -2.07 -11.24 -28.39
N ILE A 30 -1.19 -12.23 -28.25
CA ILE A 30 0.20 -12.17 -28.69
C ILE A 30 0.33 -13.03 -29.95
N MET A 31 0.93 -12.48 -31.00
CA MET A 31 1.18 -13.17 -32.24
C MET A 31 2.68 -13.20 -32.54
N CYS A 32 3.14 -14.30 -33.12
CA CYS A 32 4.47 -14.42 -33.64
C CYS A 32 4.37 -14.51 -35.17
N GLN A 33 5.06 -13.61 -35.85
CA GLN A 33 5.09 -13.56 -37.29
C GLN A 33 6.51 -13.84 -37.80
N GLU A 34 6.60 -14.73 -38.77
CA GLU A 34 7.86 -14.99 -39.48
C GLU A 34 8.05 -13.92 -40.55
N ILE A 35 9.19 -13.25 -40.51
CA ILE A 35 9.59 -12.28 -41.52
C ILE A 35 10.71 -12.93 -42.33
N LEU A 36 10.41 -13.28 -43.58
CA LEU A 36 11.38 -13.78 -44.51
C LEU A 36 12.20 -12.60 -45.05
N SER A 37 13.50 -12.59 -44.82
CA SER A 37 14.45 -11.71 -45.50
C SER A 37 15.43 -12.54 -46.31
N ASP A 38 16.01 -11.97 -47.38
CA ASP A 38 16.88 -12.68 -48.33
C ASP A 38 18.07 -13.41 -47.70
N ALA A 39 18.41 -13.10 -46.43
CA ALA A 39 19.56 -13.67 -45.72
C ALA A 39 19.20 -14.50 -44.49
N ASP A 40 18.09 -14.19 -43.78
CA ASP A 40 17.73 -14.83 -42.51
C ASP A 40 16.23 -14.82 -42.28
N THR A 41 15.74 -15.86 -41.62
CA THR A 41 14.37 -15.89 -41.06
C THR A 41 14.35 -15.20 -39.74
N LYS A 42 13.64 -14.06 -39.64
CA LYS A 42 13.42 -13.35 -38.36
C LYS A 42 12.01 -13.59 -37.84
N TRP A 43 11.91 -13.75 -36.52
CA TRP A 43 10.64 -13.85 -35.86
C TRP A 43 10.32 -12.52 -35.14
N GLU A 44 9.15 -11.97 -35.43
CA GLU A 44 8.67 -10.76 -34.75
C GLU A 44 7.43 -11.06 -33.91
N ILE A 45 7.45 -10.58 -32.65
CA ILE A 45 6.34 -10.71 -31.73
C ILE A 45 5.49 -9.45 -31.81
N HIS A 46 4.20 -9.63 -32.04
CA HIS A 46 3.20 -8.56 -32.06
C HIS A 46 2.23 -8.69 -30.93
N LEU A 47 1.91 -7.56 -30.30
CA LEU A 47 0.84 -7.41 -29.33
C LEU A 47 -0.39 -6.89 -30.09
N VAL A 48 -1.54 -7.55 -29.90
CA VAL A 48 -2.77 -7.24 -30.65
C VAL A 48 -3.86 -6.83 -29.67
N ASN A 49 -4.48 -5.70 -29.92
CA ASN A 49 -5.69 -5.23 -29.24
C ASN A 49 -6.73 -4.79 -30.30
N GLU A 50 -7.85 -4.26 -29.86
CA GLU A 50 -8.92 -3.73 -30.71
C GLU A 50 -8.44 -2.61 -31.67
N ASN A 51 -7.39 -1.86 -31.27
CA ASN A 51 -6.84 -0.74 -32.02
C ASN A 51 -5.79 -1.16 -33.07
N GLY A 52 -5.39 -2.44 -33.10
CA GLY A 52 -4.47 -2.97 -34.11
C GLY A 52 -3.34 -3.83 -33.54
N ARG A 53 -2.23 -3.87 -34.30
CA ARG A 53 -1.04 -4.68 -34.00
C ARG A 53 0.13 -3.76 -33.70
N ILE A 54 0.82 -4.01 -32.62
CA ILE A 54 2.02 -3.28 -32.24
C ILE A 54 3.18 -4.27 -32.12
N PRO A 55 4.25 -4.10 -32.94
CA PRO A 55 5.46 -4.91 -32.79
C PRO A 55 6.04 -4.73 -31.36
N LEU A 56 6.47 -5.83 -30.76
CA LEU A 56 7.12 -5.75 -29.44
C LEU A 56 8.41 -4.91 -29.49
N SER A 57 9.10 -4.90 -30.63
CA SER A 57 10.27 -4.06 -30.87
C SER A 57 9.96 -2.56 -30.81
N SER A 58 8.73 -2.17 -31.14
CA SER A 58 8.24 -0.78 -31.06
C SER A 58 7.57 -0.44 -29.72
N SER A 59 7.40 -1.41 -28.82
CA SER A 59 6.82 -1.20 -27.50
C SER A 59 7.82 -0.54 -26.54
N GLY A 60 7.31 0.12 -25.54
CA GLY A 60 8.13 0.70 -24.46
C GLY A 60 9.03 -0.34 -23.78
N SER A 61 10.22 0.07 -23.34
CA SER A 61 11.19 -0.81 -22.67
C SER A 61 10.64 -1.50 -21.44
N GLY A 62 9.79 -0.82 -20.65
CA GLY A 62 9.15 -1.39 -19.48
C GLY A 62 8.28 -2.61 -19.80
N LEU A 63 7.46 -2.54 -20.84
CA LEU A 63 6.64 -3.68 -21.27
C LEU A 63 7.50 -4.86 -21.72
N ARG A 64 8.62 -4.59 -22.42
CA ARG A 64 9.58 -5.63 -22.81
C ARG A 64 10.18 -6.32 -21.58
N THR A 65 10.60 -5.56 -20.58
CA THR A 65 11.12 -6.11 -19.31
C THR A 65 10.10 -7.04 -18.64
N ILE A 66 8.84 -6.61 -18.52
CA ILE A 66 7.76 -7.43 -17.94
C ILE A 66 7.60 -8.74 -18.73
N LEU A 67 7.56 -8.67 -20.04
CA LEU A 67 7.41 -9.88 -20.87
C LEU A 67 8.59 -10.83 -20.71
N LEU A 68 9.83 -10.33 -20.63
CA LEU A 68 11.01 -11.16 -20.41
C LEU A 68 10.98 -11.85 -19.05
N VAL A 69 10.57 -11.13 -17.99
CA VAL A 69 10.39 -11.72 -16.65
C VAL A 69 9.35 -12.83 -16.68
N LEU A 70 8.18 -12.59 -17.29
CA LEU A 70 7.11 -13.59 -17.39
C LEU A 70 7.52 -14.81 -18.23
N ILE A 71 8.26 -14.62 -19.32
CA ILE A 71 8.80 -15.73 -20.12
C ILE A 71 9.76 -16.57 -19.28
N LYS A 72 10.66 -15.93 -18.52
CA LYS A 72 11.60 -16.64 -17.66
C LYS A 72 10.88 -17.45 -16.59
N LEU A 73 9.91 -16.86 -15.91
CA LEU A 73 9.09 -17.55 -14.92
C LEU A 73 8.35 -18.74 -15.53
N PHE A 74 7.78 -18.58 -16.75
CA PHE A 74 7.07 -19.66 -17.41
C PHE A 74 8.00 -20.82 -17.77
N LEU A 75 9.20 -20.55 -18.25
CA LEU A 75 10.16 -21.58 -18.64
C LEU A 75 10.60 -22.44 -17.44
N GLU A 76 10.75 -21.82 -16.27
CA GLU A 76 11.18 -22.51 -15.06
C GLU A 76 10.03 -23.12 -14.25
N ALA A 77 8.79 -22.65 -14.45
CA ALA A 77 7.60 -23.09 -13.69
C ALA A 77 7.27 -24.59 -13.86
N SER A 78 7.81 -25.24 -14.88
CA SER A 78 7.57 -26.67 -15.15
C SER A 78 8.41 -27.61 -14.28
N ASN A 79 9.37 -27.07 -13.56
CA ASN A 79 10.24 -27.86 -12.69
C ASN A 79 9.56 -28.07 -11.32
N SER A 80 9.54 -29.31 -10.85
CA SER A 80 9.01 -29.66 -9.51
C SER A 80 9.95 -29.28 -8.35
N GLN A 81 11.02 -28.59 -8.64
CA GLN A 81 12.02 -28.15 -7.66
C GLN A 81 11.87 -26.65 -7.39
N ARG A 82 12.28 -26.24 -6.19
CA ARG A 82 12.38 -24.84 -5.80
C ARG A 82 13.41 -24.10 -6.66
N ASN A 83 13.01 -23.00 -7.27
CA ASN A 83 13.87 -22.23 -8.15
C ASN A 83 14.44 -21.00 -7.41
N ILE A 84 15.61 -20.55 -7.86
CA ILE A 84 16.22 -19.29 -7.44
C ILE A 84 16.30 -18.38 -8.67
N PHE A 85 15.63 -17.24 -8.60
CA PHE A 85 15.66 -16.23 -9.64
C PHE A 85 16.51 -15.05 -9.20
N ILE A 86 17.37 -14.56 -10.10
CA ILE A 86 18.22 -13.40 -9.88
C ILE A 86 17.87 -12.37 -10.94
N PHE A 87 17.47 -11.18 -10.50
CA PHE A 87 17.13 -10.07 -11.38
C PHE A 87 17.91 -8.82 -10.97
N GLU A 88 18.36 -8.06 -11.94
CA GLU A 88 19.01 -6.77 -11.73
C GLU A 88 18.09 -5.66 -12.24
N GLU A 89 17.87 -4.66 -11.39
CA GLU A 89 17.21 -3.39 -11.71
C GLU A 89 15.93 -3.55 -12.57
N LEU A 90 15.01 -4.40 -12.10
CA LEU A 90 13.74 -4.66 -12.81
C LEU A 90 12.90 -3.41 -13.05
N GLU A 91 13.12 -2.38 -12.24
CA GLU A 91 12.41 -1.12 -12.31
C GLU A 91 12.79 -0.23 -13.49
N ASN A 92 13.88 -0.51 -14.18
CA ASN A 92 14.40 0.34 -15.25
C ASN A 92 13.37 0.58 -16.35
N ASN A 93 13.05 1.87 -16.57
CA ASN A 93 12.07 2.35 -17.54
C ASN A 93 10.63 1.86 -17.32
N ILE A 94 10.29 1.43 -16.11
CA ILE A 94 8.93 1.02 -15.73
C ILE A 94 8.30 2.11 -14.84
N HIS A 95 7.06 2.49 -15.15
CA HIS A 95 6.30 3.43 -14.34
C HIS A 95 6.12 2.90 -12.90
N PRO A 96 6.22 3.73 -11.84
CA PRO A 96 6.15 3.28 -10.43
C PRO A 96 4.91 2.41 -10.10
N THR A 97 3.76 2.70 -10.68
CA THR A 97 2.56 1.87 -10.49
C THR A 97 2.75 0.46 -11.04
N ILE A 98 3.34 0.35 -12.22
CA ILE A 98 3.62 -0.94 -12.86
C ILE A 98 4.73 -1.69 -12.11
N GLN A 99 5.73 -0.98 -11.58
CA GLN A 99 6.74 -1.56 -10.68
C GLN A 99 6.08 -2.22 -9.47
N ARG A 100 5.14 -1.52 -8.80
CA ARG A 100 4.40 -2.08 -7.65
C ARG A 100 3.66 -3.37 -8.03
N ASN A 101 2.96 -3.34 -9.15
CA ASN A 101 2.23 -4.52 -9.63
C ASN A 101 3.17 -5.68 -9.94
N LEU A 102 4.31 -5.42 -10.59
CA LEU A 102 5.32 -6.43 -10.89
C LEU A 102 5.92 -7.04 -9.62
N PHE A 103 6.36 -6.22 -8.67
CA PHE A 103 6.93 -6.71 -7.42
C PHE A 103 5.90 -7.49 -6.58
N ASN A 104 4.64 -7.03 -6.54
CA ASN A 104 3.57 -7.78 -5.88
C ASN A 104 3.29 -9.13 -6.57
N TYR A 105 3.34 -9.16 -7.90
CA TYR A 105 3.22 -10.40 -8.66
C TYR A 105 4.35 -11.39 -8.33
N LEU A 106 5.61 -10.93 -8.31
CA LEU A 106 6.78 -11.75 -7.96
C LEU A 106 6.69 -12.27 -6.51
N TYR A 107 6.24 -11.43 -5.58
CA TYR A 107 6.01 -11.83 -4.19
C TYR A 107 4.98 -12.95 -4.09
N ASN A 108 3.82 -12.79 -4.73
CA ASN A 108 2.79 -13.82 -4.72
C ASN A 108 3.28 -15.13 -5.38
N TRP A 109 4.03 -15.03 -6.48
CA TRP A 109 4.67 -16.17 -7.11
C TRP A 109 5.61 -16.91 -6.15
N ALA A 110 6.49 -16.17 -5.44
CA ALA A 110 7.42 -16.73 -4.48
C ALA A 110 6.70 -17.55 -3.39
N ILE A 111 5.60 -17.01 -2.85
CA ILE A 111 4.79 -17.69 -1.84
C ILE A 111 4.07 -18.92 -2.40
N GLU A 112 3.46 -18.82 -3.59
CA GLU A 112 2.70 -19.92 -4.20
C GLU A 112 3.58 -21.08 -4.67
N LYS A 113 4.80 -20.79 -5.13
CA LYS A 113 5.72 -21.77 -5.73
C LYS A 113 6.88 -22.17 -4.81
N ASP A 114 6.99 -21.55 -3.65
CA ASP A 114 8.15 -21.69 -2.74
C ASP A 114 9.49 -21.35 -3.43
N ASP A 115 9.45 -20.41 -4.39
CA ASP A 115 10.62 -19.95 -5.12
C ASP A 115 11.31 -18.79 -4.38
N ILE A 116 12.61 -18.56 -4.66
CA ILE A 116 13.40 -17.48 -4.09
C ILE A 116 13.75 -16.46 -5.17
N PHE A 117 13.59 -15.18 -4.84
CA PHE A 117 13.99 -14.07 -5.69
C PHE A 117 15.10 -13.24 -5.03
N PHE A 118 16.20 -13.03 -5.75
CA PHE A 118 17.20 -12.02 -5.44
C PHE A 118 17.06 -10.90 -6.45
N ILE A 119 16.81 -9.69 -5.98
CA ILE A 119 16.56 -8.54 -6.83
C ILE A 119 17.44 -7.39 -6.37
N THR A 120 18.29 -6.87 -7.25
CA THR A 120 18.98 -5.59 -7.01
C THR A 120 18.11 -4.44 -7.49
N THR A 121 18.09 -3.34 -6.78
CA THR A 121 17.25 -2.19 -7.11
C THR A 121 17.82 -0.89 -6.58
N HIS A 122 17.61 0.20 -7.33
CA HIS A 122 17.78 1.58 -6.89
C HIS A 122 16.41 2.27 -6.63
N SER A 123 15.32 1.53 -6.70
CA SER A 123 13.97 2.06 -6.47
C SER A 123 13.60 2.01 -4.99
N ASN A 124 12.94 3.07 -4.52
CA ASN A 124 12.30 3.09 -3.20
C ASN A 124 11.03 2.22 -3.14
N VAL A 125 10.49 1.80 -4.29
CA VAL A 125 9.22 1.05 -4.37
C VAL A 125 9.27 -0.26 -3.59
N PRO A 126 10.26 -1.16 -3.75
CA PRO A 126 10.33 -2.40 -2.98
C PRO A 126 10.48 -2.16 -1.48
N ILE A 127 11.24 -1.12 -1.06
CA ILE A 127 11.43 -0.79 0.35
C ILE A 127 10.11 -0.37 0.98
N ASN A 128 9.36 0.50 0.30
CA ASN A 128 8.05 0.96 0.75
C ASN A 128 7.01 -0.17 0.81
N MET A 129 7.06 -1.11 -0.15
CA MET A 129 6.12 -2.23 -0.20
C MET A 129 6.42 -3.30 0.85
N PHE A 130 7.68 -3.61 1.08
CA PHE A 130 8.12 -4.84 1.72
C PHE A 130 8.93 -4.64 3.00
N GLY A 131 9.28 -3.41 3.36
CA GLY A 131 10.18 -3.11 4.48
C GLY A 131 9.78 -3.67 5.85
N ASN A 132 8.50 -4.06 6.01
CA ASN A 132 7.97 -4.64 7.26
C ASN A 132 7.46 -6.08 7.09
N MET A 133 7.74 -6.74 5.95
CA MET A 133 7.27 -8.11 5.70
C MET A 133 8.29 -9.15 6.18
N PRO A 134 7.91 -10.07 7.09
CA PRO A 134 8.86 -11.02 7.68
C PRO A 134 9.44 -12.04 6.67
N SER A 135 8.78 -12.25 5.54
CA SER A 135 9.23 -13.15 4.47
C SER A 135 10.21 -12.51 3.48
N ILE A 136 10.54 -11.22 3.67
CA ILE A 136 11.42 -10.45 2.78
C ILE A 136 12.58 -9.90 3.58
N SER A 137 13.79 -10.05 3.04
CA SER A 137 15.01 -9.44 3.58
C SER A 137 15.48 -8.34 2.64
N ILE A 138 15.64 -7.14 3.18
CA ILE A 138 16.22 -6.00 2.46
C ILE A 138 17.63 -5.79 3.01
N THR A 139 18.61 -5.83 2.10
CA THR A 139 20.01 -5.60 2.43
C THR A 139 20.51 -4.35 1.73
N HIS A 140 20.93 -3.38 2.50
CA HIS A 140 21.57 -2.16 2.02
C HIS A 140 23.07 -2.38 1.84
N ILE A 141 23.56 -2.10 0.65
CA ILE A 141 25.01 -2.20 0.32
C ILE A 141 25.54 -0.79 0.14
N LYS A 142 26.45 -0.37 1.02
CA LYS A 142 27.09 0.94 0.96
C LYS A 142 28.61 0.82 1.00
N LYS A 143 29.29 1.79 0.39
CA LYS A 143 30.76 1.86 0.43
C LYS A 143 31.18 2.70 1.63
N ASN A 144 32.02 2.15 2.47
CA ASN A 144 32.69 2.94 3.51
C ASN A 144 33.71 3.90 2.83
N ILE A 145 33.56 5.19 3.10
CA ILE A 145 34.38 6.23 2.47
C ILE A 145 35.83 6.14 2.97
N GLU A 146 36.05 5.74 4.23
CA GLU A 146 37.37 5.70 4.85
C GLU A 146 38.13 4.41 4.51
N SER A 147 37.48 3.24 4.70
CA SER A 147 38.11 1.93 4.44
C SER A 147 38.06 1.51 2.98
N LYS A 148 37.25 2.14 2.15
CA LYS A 148 36.88 1.75 0.76
C LYS A 148 36.24 0.37 0.65
N GLU A 149 35.87 -0.25 1.75
CA GLU A 149 35.22 -1.56 1.80
C GLU A 149 33.72 -1.44 1.60
N LEU A 150 33.12 -2.50 1.08
CA LEU A 150 31.66 -2.61 1.00
C LEU A 150 31.11 -3.10 2.34
N ILE A 151 30.15 -2.37 2.88
CA ILE A 151 29.43 -2.73 4.10
C ILE A 151 28.01 -3.13 3.73
N THR A 152 27.53 -4.24 4.29
CA THR A 152 26.17 -4.71 4.13
C THR A 152 25.41 -4.52 5.44
N GLU A 153 24.26 -3.86 5.39
CA GLU A 153 23.39 -3.65 6.54
C GLU A 153 21.99 -4.19 6.23
N SER A 154 21.43 -4.94 7.16
CA SER A 154 20.06 -5.45 7.02
C SER A 154 19.04 -4.40 7.47
N ALA A 155 18.06 -4.12 6.64
CA ALA A 155 17.06 -3.08 6.89
C ALA A 155 15.86 -3.63 7.68
N PHE A 156 16.03 -3.87 8.98
CA PHE A 156 14.94 -4.37 9.85
C PHE A 156 14.31 -3.29 10.73
N SER A 157 14.80 -2.05 10.73
CA SER A 157 14.31 -0.99 11.59
C SER A 157 13.87 0.24 10.78
N PHE A 158 12.95 1.03 11.35
CA PHE A 158 12.52 2.30 10.76
C PHE A 158 13.68 3.28 10.53
N SER A 159 14.69 3.29 11.43
CA SER A 159 15.90 4.12 11.28
C SER A 159 16.73 3.69 10.07
N SER A 160 16.95 2.38 9.90
CA SER A 160 17.66 1.84 8.74
C SER A 160 16.93 2.13 7.42
N ASN A 161 15.60 2.06 7.40
CA ASN A 161 14.81 2.43 6.23
C ASN A 161 14.93 3.92 5.89
N SER A 162 15.02 4.80 6.89
CA SER A 162 15.23 6.24 6.67
C SER A 162 16.58 6.54 6.02
N ASP A 163 17.64 5.88 6.47
CA ASP A 163 18.99 6.06 5.91
C ASP A 163 19.04 5.56 4.45
N ILE A 164 18.43 4.41 4.18
CA ILE A 164 18.32 3.86 2.81
C ILE A 164 17.56 4.82 1.89
N LEU A 165 16.44 5.38 2.35
CA LEU A 165 15.65 6.35 1.57
C LEU A 165 16.46 7.61 1.26
N ASN A 166 17.26 8.10 2.21
CA ASN A 166 18.17 9.23 2.01
C ASN A 166 19.25 8.92 0.97
N ASP A 167 19.88 7.74 1.03
CA ASP A 167 20.89 7.30 0.07
C ASP A 167 20.32 7.11 -1.34
N LEU A 168 19.04 6.72 -1.46
CA LEU A 168 18.31 6.69 -2.73
C LEU A 168 17.88 8.07 -3.21
N GLY A 169 18.11 9.13 -2.44
CA GLY A 169 17.73 10.50 -2.79
C GLY A 169 16.24 10.77 -2.78
N VAL A 170 15.46 9.96 -2.06
CA VAL A 170 14.00 10.09 -1.97
C VAL A 170 13.63 11.35 -1.20
N LYS A 171 12.81 12.21 -1.81
CA LYS A 171 12.29 13.44 -1.21
C LYS A 171 10.87 13.22 -0.68
N ALA A 172 10.45 14.06 0.27
CA ALA A 172 9.08 14.07 0.76
C ALA A 172 8.04 14.22 -0.37
N SER A 173 8.37 14.93 -1.44
CA SER A 173 7.53 15.07 -2.64
C SER A 173 7.23 13.73 -3.33
N ASP A 174 8.16 12.79 -3.30
CA ASP A 174 8.00 11.50 -3.98
C ASP A 174 7.00 10.62 -3.21
N ILE A 175 6.95 10.77 -1.88
CA ILE A 175 5.96 10.11 -1.01
C ILE A 175 4.56 10.64 -1.33
N LEU A 176 4.43 11.93 -1.61
CA LEU A 176 3.15 12.56 -1.95
C LEU A 176 2.63 12.20 -3.35
N GLN A 177 3.42 11.57 -4.19
CA GLN A 177 3.03 11.10 -5.53
C GLN A 177 2.39 9.71 -5.54
N SER A 178 2.04 9.15 -4.38
CA SER A 178 1.31 7.87 -4.32
C SER A 178 -0.07 8.00 -4.98
N ASN A 179 -0.62 6.86 -5.47
CA ASN A 179 -1.91 6.83 -6.17
C ASN A 179 -3.08 7.28 -5.30
N ALA A 180 -2.98 7.08 -3.98
CA ALA A 180 -3.94 7.53 -2.99
C ALA A 180 -3.23 7.81 -1.66
N ILE A 181 -3.62 8.86 -0.96
CA ILE A 181 -3.14 9.19 0.38
C ILE A 181 -4.31 9.23 1.35
N ILE A 182 -4.16 8.56 2.47
CA ILE A 182 -5.09 8.65 3.60
C ILE A 182 -4.37 9.38 4.73
N TRP A 183 -4.86 10.54 5.09
CA TRP A 183 -4.35 11.33 6.21
C TRP A 183 -5.07 10.94 7.48
N VAL A 184 -4.33 10.55 8.52
CA VAL A 184 -4.85 10.17 9.84
C VAL A 184 -4.13 10.92 10.95
N GLU A 185 -4.69 10.93 12.16
CA GLU A 185 -4.11 11.67 13.27
C GLU A 185 -2.82 11.02 13.77
N GLY A 186 -2.80 9.70 13.91
CA GLY A 186 -1.67 9.01 14.50
C GLY A 186 -1.46 7.56 14.05
N PRO A 187 -0.43 6.89 14.64
CA PRO A 187 -0.05 5.53 14.25
C PRO A 187 -1.10 4.46 14.57
N SER A 188 -1.90 4.62 15.62
CA SER A 188 -2.99 3.71 15.96
C SER A 188 -4.07 3.69 14.88
N ASP A 189 -4.42 4.88 14.38
CA ASP A 189 -5.44 5.05 13.35
C ASP A 189 -5.04 4.32 12.06
N ARG A 190 -3.75 4.39 11.68
CA ARG A 190 -3.21 3.64 10.55
C ARG A 190 -3.47 2.15 10.70
N ILE A 191 -3.26 1.58 11.88
CA ILE A 191 -3.46 0.15 12.13
C ILE A 191 -4.93 -0.23 11.92
N TYR A 192 -5.86 0.54 12.47
CA TYR A 192 -7.29 0.30 12.33
C TYR A 192 -7.77 0.48 10.89
N ILE A 193 -7.42 1.59 10.24
CA ILE A 193 -7.81 1.88 8.86
C ILE A 193 -7.29 0.81 7.90
N ASN A 194 -6.03 0.39 8.05
CA ASN A 194 -5.46 -0.68 7.24
C ASN A 194 -6.23 -1.98 7.38
N LYS A 195 -6.56 -2.37 8.63
CA LYS A 195 -7.30 -3.60 8.88
C LYS A 195 -8.70 -3.55 8.30
N TRP A 196 -9.41 -2.45 8.45
CA TRP A 196 -10.75 -2.29 7.89
C TRP A 196 -10.76 -2.28 6.35
N ILE A 197 -9.77 -1.64 5.71
CA ILE A 197 -9.62 -1.69 4.24
C ILE A 197 -9.29 -3.11 3.79
N GLU A 198 -8.39 -3.82 4.47
CA GLU A 198 -8.07 -5.23 4.19
C GLU A 198 -9.34 -6.09 4.20
N LEU A 199 -10.13 -6.00 5.28
CA LEU A 199 -11.36 -6.76 5.44
C LEU A 199 -12.42 -6.41 4.38
N ALA A 200 -12.65 -5.13 4.14
CA ALA A 200 -13.68 -4.67 3.19
C ALA A 200 -13.28 -4.86 1.72
N SER A 201 -11.99 -5.04 1.42
CA SER A 201 -11.49 -5.29 0.06
C SER A 201 -11.12 -6.74 -0.20
N ASP A 202 -11.39 -7.65 0.74
CA ASP A 202 -10.97 -9.06 0.68
C ASP A 202 -9.47 -9.22 0.42
N GLY A 203 -8.65 -8.37 1.08
CA GLY A 203 -7.20 -8.36 0.94
C GLY A 203 -6.65 -7.84 -0.40
N ILE A 204 -7.52 -7.36 -1.30
CA ILE A 204 -7.11 -6.85 -2.63
C ILE A 204 -6.29 -5.56 -2.47
N LEU A 205 -6.77 -4.63 -1.63
CA LEU A 205 -6.09 -3.36 -1.41
C LEU A 205 -5.05 -3.49 -0.30
N ARG A 206 -3.84 -2.98 -0.57
CA ARG A 206 -2.71 -3.04 0.37
C ARG A 206 -2.03 -1.68 0.46
N GLU A 207 -1.69 -1.29 1.67
CA GLU A 207 -0.86 -0.11 1.91
C GLU A 207 0.50 -0.26 1.21
N ASN A 208 1.10 0.84 0.82
CA ASN A 208 2.35 0.95 0.04
C ASN A 208 2.25 0.43 -1.41
N THR A 209 1.15 -0.22 -1.78
CA THR A 209 0.88 -0.67 -3.16
C THR A 209 -0.19 0.19 -3.80
N HIS A 210 -1.35 0.31 -3.16
CA HIS A 210 -2.53 0.97 -3.71
C HIS A 210 -2.81 2.33 -3.07
N TYR A 211 -2.38 2.51 -1.83
CA TYR A 211 -2.51 3.75 -1.05
C TYR A 211 -1.39 3.86 -0.03
N GLN A 212 -1.22 5.06 0.50
CA GLN A 212 -0.36 5.32 1.66
C GLN A 212 -1.15 5.98 2.77
N ILE A 213 -0.83 5.65 4.02
CA ILE A 213 -1.37 6.35 5.18
C ILE A 213 -0.29 7.25 5.78
N LEU A 214 -0.59 8.53 5.86
CA LEU A 214 0.29 9.55 6.42
C LEU A 214 -0.34 10.19 7.67
N PHE A 215 0.52 10.59 8.60
CA PHE A 215 0.07 11.23 9.84
C PHE A 215 0.12 12.75 9.72
N TYR A 216 -0.91 13.43 10.20
CA TYR A 216 -0.88 14.88 10.35
C TYR A 216 -0.68 15.32 11.80
N GLY A 217 -0.69 14.40 12.78
CA GLY A 217 -0.37 14.63 14.18
C GLY A 217 1.11 14.46 14.49
N GLY A 218 1.60 15.12 15.53
CA GLY A 218 2.95 14.95 16.05
C GLY A 218 4.09 15.54 15.21
N ARG A 219 5.30 14.95 15.35
CA ARG A 219 6.54 15.48 14.76
C ARG A 219 6.65 15.26 13.24
N LEU A 220 5.90 14.33 12.66
CA LEU A 220 6.05 13.99 11.25
C LEU A 220 5.62 15.13 10.33
N LEU A 221 4.60 15.87 10.71
CA LEU A 221 4.16 17.05 9.97
C LEU A 221 5.25 18.13 9.91
N SER A 222 6.06 18.26 10.96
CA SER A 222 7.18 19.20 10.99
C SER A 222 8.30 18.82 10.02
N HIS A 223 8.51 17.51 9.77
CA HIS A 223 9.49 17.05 8.79
C HIS A 223 9.03 17.28 7.34
N LEU A 224 7.75 17.06 7.05
CA LEU A 224 7.18 17.27 5.72
C LEU A 224 7.12 18.77 5.32
N THR A 225 6.94 19.66 6.28
CA THR A 225 6.82 21.11 6.03
C THR A 225 8.13 21.88 6.25
N GLY A 226 9.18 21.25 6.75
CA GLY A 226 10.43 21.92 7.13
C GLY A 226 10.28 22.94 8.27
N LYS A 227 9.11 22.98 8.93
CA LYS A 227 8.78 23.89 10.04
C LYS A 227 8.42 23.09 11.29
N THR A 228 8.83 23.59 12.43
CA THR A 228 8.66 22.91 13.73
C THR A 228 7.19 22.77 14.18
N LYS A 229 6.28 23.55 13.61
CA LYS A 229 4.81 23.45 13.78
C LYS A 229 4.12 24.15 12.59
N CYS A 230 3.16 23.48 11.94
CA CYS A 230 2.20 24.16 11.08
C CYS A 230 1.29 25.01 11.98
N LYS A 231 1.38 26.35 11.88
CA LYS A 231 0.64 27.27 12.72
C LYS A 231 -0.72 27.64 12.15
N GLU A 232 -0.89 27.53 10.81
CA GLU A 232 -2.09 27.99 10.13
C GLU A 232 -2.86 26.82 9.49
N PRO A 233 -4.20 26.78 9.60
CA PRO A 233 -5.03 25.77 8.94
C PRO A 233 -4.80 25.68 7.43
N SER A 234 -4.51 26.79 6.77
CA SER A 234 -4.19 26.86 5.34
C SER A 234 -2.94 26.08 4.93
N GLU A 235 -1.92 26.03 5.79
CA GLU A 235 -0.70 25.22 5.52
C GLU A 235 -1.01 23.72 5.57
N LEU A 236 -1.87 23.29 6.50
CA LEU A 236 -2.34 21.88 6.60
C LEU A 236 -3.16 21.49 5.39
N ILE A 237 -4.08 22.35 4.97
CA ILE A 237 -4.94 22.10 3.82
C ILE A 237 -4.10 21.98 2.55
N ASN A 238 -3.15 22.86 2.32
CA ASN A 238 -2.24 22.80 1.18
C ASN A 238 -1.43 21.49 1.18
N LEU A 239 -1.00 21.02 2.36
CA LEU A 239 -0.31 19.73 2.48
C LEU A 239 -1.24 18.56 2.15
N PHE A 240 -2.47 18.53 2.68
CA PHE A 240 -3.44 17.50 2.40
C PHE A 240 -3.84 17.45 0.93
N LEU A 241 -3.92 18.59 0.27
CA LEU A 241 -4.25 18.72 -1.15
C LEU A 241 -3.04 18.62 -2.09
N ALA A 242 -1.83 18.41 -1.57
CA ALA A 242 -0.64 18.20 -2.40
C ALA A 242 -0.80 16.94 -3.30
N ASN A 243 -1.62 15.99 -2.87
CA ASN A 243 -2.07 14.89 -3.71
C ASN A 243 -3.59 15.02 -3.94
N ARG A 244 -4.00 15.06 -5.23
CA ARG A 244 -5.41 15.19 -5.61
C ARG A 244 -6.28 13.98 -5.18
N ASN A 245 -5.66 12.83 -4.96
CA ASN A 245 -6.30 11.59 -4.55
C ASN A 245 -6.15 11.40 -3.04
N SER A 246 -6.69 12.33 -2.27
CA SER A 246 -6.51 12.36 -0.82
C SER A 246 -7.81 12.06 -0.07
N ILE A 247 -7.66 11.36 1.04
CA ILE A 247 -8.72 11.09 2.01
C ILE A 247 -8.24 11.60 3.36
N LEU A 248 -9.08 12.30 4.09
CA LEU A 248 -8.79 12.81 5.41
C LEU A 248 -9.68 12.13 6.43
N VAL A 249 -9.10 11.52 7.46
CA VAL A 249 -9.80 10.92 8.59
C VAL A 249 -9.46 11.71 9.85
N MET A 250 -10.46 12.17 10.56
CA MET A 250 -10.32 12.99 11.77
C MET A 250 -11.25 12.53 12.87
N ASP A 251 -10.76 12.51 14.09
CA ASP A 251 -11.59 12.32 15.26
C ASP A 251 -12.53 13.51 15.49
N SER A 252 -13.76 13.24 15.89
CA SER A 252 -14.72 14.31 16.18
C SER A 252 -14.43 15.04 17.47
N ASP A 253 -13.77 14.40 18.42
CA ASP A 253 -13.54 14.82 19.81
C ASP A 253 -14.82 15.15 20.60
N LYS A 254 -15.99 14.74 20.09
CA LYS A 254 -17.28 14.98 20.77
C LYS A 254 -17.37 14.16 22.04
N LYS A 255 -17.73 14.81 23.13
CA LYS A 255 -17.97 14.14 24.41
C LYS A 255 -19.43 13.75 24.64
N HIS A 256 -20.35 14.22 23.78
CA HIS A 256 -21.78 13.93 23.83
C HIS A 256 -22.43 14.27 22.46
N SER A 257 -23.65 13.83 22.24
CA SER A 257 -24.37 13.98 20.95
C SER A 257 -24.48 15.43 20.46
N ASN A 258 -24.69 16.37 21.36
CA ASN A 258 -24.79 17.81 21.08
C ASN A 258 -23.43 18.52 21.03
N GLY A 259 -22.31 17.79 21.17
CA GLY A 259 -20.97 18.32 21.10
C GLY A 259 -20.68 18.94 19.72
N ARG A 260 -20.06 20.11 19.73
CA ARG A 260 -19.67 20.79 18.48
C ARG A 260 -18.25 20.40 18.08
N ILE A 261 -18.06 20.17 16.80
CA ILE A 261 -16.72 20.00 16.21
C ILE A 261 -16.00 21.33 16.26
N ASN A 262 -14.70 21.30 16.56
CA ASN A 262 -13.85 22.49 16.61
C ASN A 262 -13.93 23.26 15.28
N LYS A 263 -13.98 24.60 15.36
CA LYS A 263 -14.07 25.47 14.17
C LYS A 263 -12.93 25.23 13.15
N THR A 264 -11.74 24.95 13.63
CA THR A 264 -10.58 24.64 12.78
C THR A 264 -10.82 23.34 11.99
N LYS A 265 -11.29 22.26 12.66
CA LYS A 265 -11.65 21.02 12.00
C LYS A 265 -12.78 21.24 10.97
N GLN A 266 -13.80 22.02 11.32
CA GLN A 266 -14.91 22.34 10.40
C GLN A 266 -14.41 23.06 9.14
N ARG A 267 -13.48 24.00 9.27
CA ARG A 267 -12.87 24.72 8.14
C ARG A 267 -12.09 23.76 7.25
N ILE A 268 -11.20 22.95 7.84
CA ILE A 268 -10.38 21.97 7.11
C ILE A 268 -11.27 21.03 6.30
N ILE A 269 -12.33 20.49 6.93
CA ILE A 269 -13.27 19.59 6.27
C ILE A 269 -13.96 20.25 5.09
N LYS A 270 -14.45 21.46 5.30
CA LYS A 270 -15.16 22.19 4.25
C LYS A 270 -14.24 22.40 3.05
N GLU A 271 -13.05 22.96 3.25
CA GLU A 271 -12.09 23.22 2.17
C GLU A 271 -11.63 21.91 1.48
N PHE A 272 -11.49 20.83 2.24
CA PHE A 272 -11.12 19.53 1.72
C PHE A 272 -12.26 18.89 0.88
N THR A 273 -13.48 19.00 1.34
CA THR A 273 -14.66 18.51 0.60
C THR A 273 -14.93 19.38 -0.64
N ASP A 274 -14.77 20.69 -0.55
CA ASP A 274 -14.94 21.62 -1.67
C ASP A 274 -13.91 21.34 -2.80
N SER A 275 -12.76 20.74 -2.47
CA SER A 275 -11.76 20.29 -3.46
C SER A 275 -12.12 18.96 -4.16
N GLY A 276 -13.23 18.32 -3.80
CA GLY A 276 -13.65 17.02 -4.35
C GLY A 276 -13.01 15.80 -3.67
N SER A 277 -12.25 16.01 -2.59
CA SER A 277 -11.64 14.97 -1.78
C SER A 277 -12.58 14.45 -0.69
N ILE A 278 -12.30 13.27 -0.12
CA ILE A 278 -13.12 12.67 0.93
C ILE A 278 -12.62 13.11 2.30
N ALA A 279 -13.51 13.73 3.09
CA ALA A 279 -13.27 13.97 4.51
C ALA A 279 -14.21 13.10 5.36
N TRP A 280 -13.64 12.25 6.20
CA TRP A 280 -14.37 11.44 7.16
C TRP A 280 -14.08 11.92 8.58
N ILE A 281 -15.10 12.47 9.24
CA ILE A 281 -15.05 12.72 10.67
C ILE A 281 -15.73 11.56 11.38
N THR A 282 -15.10 11.04 12.42
CA THR A 282 -15.67 9.95 13.20
C THR A 282 -17.05 10.34 13.74
N LYS A 283 -18.02 9.45 13.60
CA LYS A 283 -19.34 9.59 14.23
C LYS A 283 -19.24 9.42 15.73
N GLY A 284 -18.28 8.62 16.20
CA GLY A 284 -17.86 8.52 17.58
C GLY A 284 -16.96 9.68 18.01
N ARG A 285 -16.49 9.67 19.27
CA ARG A 285 -15.55 10.64 19.83
C ARG A 285 -14.17 10.49 19.19
N GLU A 286 -13.67 9.25 19.13
CA GLU A 286 -12.36 8.86 18.63
C GLU A 286 -12.50 7.57 17.79
N ILE A 287 -11.47 7.22 17.05
CA ILE A 287 -11.50 6.06 16.15
C ILE A 287 -11.75 4.75 16.92
N GLU A 288 -11.36 4.64 18.15
CA GLU A 288 -11.58 3.48 19.00
C GLU A 288 -13.06 3.21 19.32
N ASN A 289 -13.98 4.17 19.14
CA ASN A 289 -15.43 3.93 19.29
C ASN A 289 -16.01 3.02 18.20
N TYR A 290 -15.24 2.72 17.15
CA TYR A 290 -15.58 1.76 16.12
C TYR A 290 -15.15 0.32 16.42
N LEU A 291 -14.51 0.08 17.58
CA LEU A 291 -14.22 -1.27 18.04
C LEU A 291 -15.51 -2.00 18.41
N SER A 292 -15.74 -3.17 17.83
CA SER A 292 -16.89 -4.00 18.17
C SER A 292 -16.76 -4.59 19.58
N GLN A 293 -17.89 -4.93 20.19
CA GLN A 293 -17.91 -5.65 21.46
C GLN A 293 -17.14 -6.96 21.40
N SER A 294 -17.23 -7.67 20.27
CA SER A 294 -16.53 -8.94 20.01
C SER A 294 -15.02 -8.77 20.13
N VAL A 295 -14.45 -7.76 19.48
CA VAL A 295 -13.00 -7.45 19.51
C VAL A 295 -12.55 -7.05 20.91
N ILE A 296 -13.31 -6.20 21.59
CA ILE A 296 -13.03 -5.78 22.97
C ILE A 296 -13.08 -6.96 23.92
N ASN A 297 -14.06 -7.85 23.76
CA ASN A 297 -14.20 -9.04 24.59
C ASN A 297 -13.03 -10.00 24.42
N LYS A 298 -12.61 -10.26 23.18
CA LYS A 298 -11.49 -11.15 22.90
C LYS A 298 -10.15 -10.67 23.48
N GLU A 299 -9.88 -9.35 23.45
CA GLU A 299 -8.61 -8.80 23.96
C GLU A 299 -8.65 -8.55 25.47
N TYR A 300 -9.78 -8.04 25.98
CA TYR A 300 -9.86 -7.56 27.37
C TYR A 300 -10.82 -8.35 28.24
N ASP A 301 -11.54 -9.34 27.70
CA ASP A 301 -12.58 -10.08 28.43
C ASP A 301 -13.61 -9.12 29.05
N ILE A 302 -14.09 -8.16 28.25
CA ILE A 302 -15.12 -7.18 28.57
C ILE A 302 -16.30 -7.40 27.62
N ASN A 303 -17.40 -7.91 28.14
CA ASN A 303 -18.60 -8.17 27.34
C ASN A 303 -19.53 -6.94 27.31
N LYS A 304 -19.00 -5.80 26.86
CA LYS A 304 -19.73 -4.54 26.75
C LYS A 304 -19.22 -3.76 25.54
N GLN A 305 -20.13 -3.15 24.80
CA GLN A 305 -19.79 -2.24 23.72
C GLN A 305 -19.34 -0.90 24.28
N ILE A 306 -18.26 -0.34 23.76
CA ILE A 306 -17.85 1.04 24.08
C ILE A 306 -18.92 2.02 23.59
N GLY A 307 -19.27 2.99 24.41
CA GLY A 307 -20.23 4.04 24.04
C GLY A 307 -19.69 4.97 22.94
N GLN A 308 -20.59 5.49 22.11
CA GLN A 308 -20.24 6.34 20.96
C GLN A 308 -19.34 7.54 21.31
N PHE A 309 -19.50 8.12 22.50
CA PHE A 309 -18.73 9.31 22.95
C PHE A 309 -17.85 9.01 24.17
N GLU A 310 -17.68 7.75 24.50
CA GLU A 310 -16.87 7.30 25.62
C GLU A 310 -15.39 7.23 25.24
N CYS A 311 -14.49 7.60 26.15
CA CYS A 311 -13.05 7.46 25.93
C CYS A 311 -12.64 6.02 26.20
N ILE A 312 -11.90 5.39 25.29
CA ILE A 312 -11.46 4.00 25.44
C ILE A 312 -10.68 3.77 26.74
N GLY A 313 -9.84 4.72 27.15
CA GLY A 313 -9.08 4.63 28.40
C GLY A 313 -9.97 4.59 29.64
N GLU A 314 -10.98 5.47 29.71
CA GLU A 314 -11.96 5.51 30.78
C GLU A 314 -12.79 4.23 30.79
N PHE A 315 -13.31 3.82 29.64
CA PHE A 315 -14.08 2.58 29.46
C PHE A 315 -13.33 1.34 29.97
N LEU A 316 -12.05 1.18 29.61
CA LEU A 316 -11.24 0.03 30.05
C LEU A 316 -10.99 0.05 31.58
N ASN A 317 -10.73 1.23 32.18
CA ASN A 317 -10.53 1.36 33.62
C ASN A 317 -11.81 1.06 34.41
N GLU A 318 -12.97 1.47 33.90
CA GLU A 318 -14.25 1.24 34.57
C GLU A 318 -14.71 -0.22 34.51
N ASN A 319 -14.43 -0.92 33.41
CA ASN A 319 -14.94 -2.28 33.21
C ASN A 319 -13.95 -3.39 33.61
N LYS A 320 -12.68 -3.06 33.95
CA LYS A 320 -11.70 -3.99 34.54
C LYS A 320 -11.35 -3.57 35.95
N GLN A 321 -11.90 -4.28 36.95
CA GLN A 321 -11.65 -4.01 38.36
C GLN A 321 -10.15 -4.09 38.70
N ASN A 322 -9.69 -3.10 39.52
CA ASN A 322 -8.31 -3.01 40.05
C ASN A 322 -7.18 -2.96 39.04
N SER A 323 -7.41 -2.51 37.83
CA SER A 323 -6.37 -2.49 36.81
C SER A 323 -6.29 -1.14 36.11
N LYS A 324 -5.09 -0.69 35.86
CA LYS A 324 -4.78 0.48 35.02
C LYS A 324 -4.74 0.09 33.54
N TYR A 325 -5.75 -0.64 33.05
CA TYR A 325 -5.76 -1.07 31.64
C TYR A 325 -5.92 0.09 30.68
N GLY A 326 -6.74 1.06 31.00
CA GLY A 326 -6.88 2.27 30.21
C GLY A 326 -5.62 3.11 30.18
N ASP A 327 -4.91 3.23 31.32
CA ASP A 327 -3.62 3.94 31.38
C ASP A 327 -2.56 3.22 30.52
N LYS A 328 -2.53 1.88 30.58
CA LYS A 328 -1.65 1.05 29.74
C LYS A 328 -2.01 1.14 28.26
N TYR A 329 -3.29 1.23 27.94
CA TYR A 329 -3.73 1.45 26.56
C TYR A 329 -3.27 2.82 26.07
N THR A 330 -3.56 3.87 26.81
CA THR A 330 -3.25 5.26 26.45
C THR A 330 -1.73 5.49 26.30
N SER A 331 -0.93 4.88 27.18
CA SER A 331 0.54 4.98 27.10
C SER A 331 1.15 4.22 25.92
N ASN A 332 0.43 3.25 25.33
CA ASN A 332 0.94 2.41 24.26
C ASN A 332 -0.13 2.05 23.23
N LYS A 333 -0.90 3.06 22.78
CA LYS A 333 -2.01 2.92 21.82
C LYS A 333 -1.60 2.11 20.58
N TYR A 334 -0.44 2.40 20.02
CA TYR A 334 0.07 1.73 18.80
C TYR A 334 0.21 0.22 18.98
N LYS A 335 0.86 -0.24 20.06
CA LYS A 335 1.03 -1.68 20.29
C LYS A 335 -0.31 -2.36 20.57
N LYS A 336 -1.16 -1.69 21.33
CA LYS A 336 -2.49 -2.21 21.68
C LYS A 336 -3.44 -2.26 20.49
N SER A 337 -3.33 -1.34 19.53
CA SER A 337 -4.10 -1.43 18.28
C SER A 337 -3.68 -2.65 17.44
N ILE A 338 -2.38 -3.00 17.42
CA ILE A 338 -1.90 -4.23 16.75
C ILE A 338 -2.51 -5.49 17.37
N ASP A 339 -2.64 -5.54 18.68
CA ASP A 339 -3.24 -6.69 19.37
C ASP A 339 -4.74 -6.79 19.05
N LEU A 340 -5.47 -5.68 19.10
CA LEU A 340 -6.90 -5.61 18.81
C LEU A 340 -7.26 -6.03 17.37
N VAL A 341 -6.52 -5.58 16.37
CA VAL A 341 -6.84 -5.89 14.97
C VAL A 341 -6.67 -7.35 14.60
N LYS A 342 -5.91 -8.13 15.38
CA LYS A 342 -5.79 -9.59 15.21
C LYS A 342 -7.12 -10.32 15.43
N HIS A 343 -8.01 -9.74 16.22
CA HIS A 343 -9.32 -10.30 16.55
C HIS A 343 -10.44 -9.87 15.60
N MET A 344 -10.17 -8.90 14.70
CA MET A 344 -11.17 -8.34 13.81
C MET A 344 -11.49 -9.26 12.63
N THR A 345 -12.78 -9.34 12.34
CA THR A 345 -13.36 -10.01 11.18
C THR A 345 -14.24 -9.04 10.39
N LEU A 346 -14.76 -9.47 9.23
CA LEU A 346 -15.63 -8.63 8.42
C LEU A 346 -16.93 -8.23 9.15
N GLU A 347 -17.41 -9.04 10.09
CA GLU A 347 -18.60 -8.74 10.88
C GLU A 347 -18.37 -7.57 11.86
N ASP A 348 -17.12 -7.36 12.28
CA ASP A 348 -16.75 -6.33 13.25
C ASP A 348 -16.73 -4.91 12.66
N ILE A 349 -16.90 -4.75 11.33
CA ILE A 349 -16.99 -3.41 10.71
C ILE A 349 -18.41 -2.81 10.76
N ASP A 350 -19.42 -3.55 11.22
CA ASP A 350 -20.80 -3.05 11.30
C ASP A 350 -21.04 -2.27 12.61
N VAL A 351 -20.25 -1.23 12.82
CA VAL A 351 -20.33 -0.34 13.99
C VAL A 351 -20.46 1.11 13.53
N LEU A 352 -21.47 1.83 14.03
CA LEU A 352 -21.77 3.22 13.67
C LEU A 352 -21.93 3.40 12.14
N ASP A 353 -21.05 4.21 11.53
CA ASP A 353 -21.02 4.44 10.09
C ASP A 353 -19.73 3.85 9.43
N LEU A 354 -19.00 2.98 10.16
CA LEU A 354 -17.71 2.44 9.72
C LEU A 354 -17.82 1.73 8.37
N LYS A 355 -18.78 0.81 8.25
CA LYS A 355 -18.97 0.02 7.03
C LYS A 355 -19.17 0.92 5.81
N GLU A 356 -20.10 1.89 5.90
CA GLU A 356 -20.36 2.85 4.84
C GLU A 356 -19.11 3.62 4.44
N LYS A 357 -18.37 4.13 5.44
CA LYS A 357 -17.16 4.94 5.21
C LYS A 357 -16.02 4.14 4.60
N ILE A 358 -15.79 2.93 5.09
CA ILE A 358 -14.74 2.05 4.55
C ILE A 358 -15.08 1.59 3.13
N GLU A 359 -16.33 1.25 2.84
CA GLU A 359 -16.77 0.93 1.47
C GLU A 359 -16.57 2.11 0.50
N GLN A 360 -16.84 3.35 0.94
CA GLN A 360 -16.55 4.56 0.15
C GLN A 360 -15.05 4.72 -0.11
N ILE A 361 -14.23 4.52 0.91
CA ILE A 361 -12.75 4.59 0.80
C ILE A 361 -12.23 3.51 -0.15
N VAL A 362 -12.65 2.27 0.03
CA VAL A 362 -12.26 1.13 -0.82
C VAL A 362 -12.64 1.38 -2.28
N LYS A 363 -13.87 1.85 -2.53
CA LYS A 363 -14.33 2.21 -3.87
C LYS A 363 -13.42 3.26 -4.52
N LYS A 364 -13.09 4.34 -3.78
CA LYS A 364 -12.23 5.40 -4.31
C LYS A 364 -10.81 4.93 -4.56
N ILE A 365 -10.22 4.16 -3.67
CA ILE A 365 -8.88 3.61 -3.89
C ILE A 365 -8.88 2.70 -5.12
N LYS A 366 -9.91 1.86 -5.31
CA LYS A 366 -10.06 1.04 -6.51
C LYS A 366 -10.14 1.89 -7.78
N GLU A 367 -10.98 2.95 -7.79
CA GLU A 367 -11.11 3.88 -8.91
C GLU A 367 -9.75 4.52 -9.27
N TRP A 368 -9.00 5.02 -8.29
CA TRP A 368 -7.71 5.67 -8.49
C TRP A 368 -6.59 4.71 -8.91
N ASN A 369 -6.75 3.42 -8.65
CA ASN A 369 -5.80 2.38 -9.05
C ASN A 369 -6.30 1.56 -10.25
N TYR A 370 -7.42 1.94 -10.88
CA TYR A 370 -8.03 1.22 -12.01
C TYR A 370 -8.32 -0.26 -11.71
N ILE A 371 -8.67 -0.58 -10.46
CA ILE A 371 -9.05 -1.93 -10.02
C ILE A 371 -10.58 -2.08 -10.14
N LYS A 372 -11.02 -3.11 -10.85
CA LYS A 372 -12.45 -3.45 -10.99
C LYS A 372 -13.02 -4.13 -9.76
#